data_212848247442416eb95033e2b68a168a
#
_entry.id   212848247442416eb95033e2b68a168a
#
_cell.length_a   1.000
_cell.length_b   1.000
_cell.length_c   1.000
_cell.angle_alpha   90.00
_cell.angle_beta   90.00
_cell.angle_gamma   90.00
#
_symmetry.space_group_name_H-M   'P 1'
#
loop_
_entity.id
_entity.type
_entity.pdbx_description
1 polymer ?
#
loop_
_entity_poly.entity_id
_entity_poly.type
_entity_poly.pdbx_seq_one_letter_code
_entity_poly.pdbx_strand_id
1 'polypeptide(L)'
;MPFLKFAALPLAVVTVLVFWSPINGTSWVNAAFLFVTVIGYYIALTFYCTPYNALIAELGHDSKQQLTISTAISFTWVAGTAIAYVAPVIWGAFVPMMGRITAIRVTFTIMAAVAFVCMLVPPLAIREKDYVNSQPTSESTIESLKQTFGDGEFRKFV
;
A
#
# COMPACT_ATOMS: atom_id res chain seq x y z
N MET A 1 1.24 6.16 -16.02
CA MET A 1 0.85 5.37 -14.82
C MET A 1 -0.60 5.61 -14.36
N PRO A 2 -1.62 5.35 -15.17
CA PRO A 2 -3.01 5.54 -14.71
C PRO A 2 -3.38 4.53 -13.62
N PHE A 3 -2.85 3.31 -13.68
CA PHE A 3 -3.18 2.22 -12.77
C PHE A 3 -2.87 2.52 -11.30
N LEU A 4 -1.69 3.06 -10.97
CA LEU A 4 -1.34 3.46 -9.61
C LEU A 4 -2.25 4.56 -9.06
N LYS A 5 -2.65 5.52 -9.90
CA LYS A 5 -3.58 6.60 -9.50
C LYS A 5 -4.94 6.02 -9.12
N PHE A 6 -5.44 5.07 -9.91
CA PHE A 6 -6.72 4.41 -9.62
C PHE A 6 -6.63 3.49 -8.40
N ALA A 7 -5.51 2.79 -8.19
CA ALA A 7 -5.33 1.89 -7.06
C ALA A 7 -5.20 2.63 -5.71
N ALA A 8 -4.66 3.84 -5.71
CA ALA A 8 -4.50 4.64 -4.49
C ALA A 8 -5.85 5.00 -3.82
N LEU A 9 -6.88 5.29 -4.61
CA LEU A 9 -8.19 5.69 -4.10
C LEU A 9 -8.91 4.56 -3.36
N PRO A 10 -9.11 3.34 -3.92
CA PRO A 10 -9.69 2.23 -3.19
C PRO A 10 -8.91 1.89 -1.91
N LEU A 11 -7.58 1.93 -1.95
CA LEU A 11 -6.75 1.66 -0.78
C LEU A 11 -7.00 2.66 0.33
N ALA A 12 -7.07 3.96 0.03
CA ALA A 12 -7.38 4.99 1.02
C ALA A 12 -8.78 4.83 1.60
N VAL A 13 -9.79 4.57 0.76
CA VAL A 13 -11.17 4.36 1.19
C VAL A 13 -11.29 3.16 2.12
N VAL A 14 -10.71 2.02 1.74
CA VAL A 14 -10.79 0.80 2.56
C VAL A 14 -10.01 0.98 3.86
N THR A 15 -8.90 1.72 3.87
CA THR A 15 -8.18 2.07 5.10
C THR A 15 -9.08 2.80 6.10
N VAL A 16 -9.88 3.77 5.63
CA VAL A 16 -10.86 4.46 6.49
C VAL A 16 -11.94 3.50 6.97
N LEU A 17 -12.47 2.64 6.09
CA LEU A 17 -13.54 1.70 6.41
C LEU A 17 -13.14 0.69 7.48
N VAL A 18 -11.89 0.24 7.55
CA VAL A 18 -11.40 -0.67 8.60
C VAL A 18 -11.65 -0.11 10.00
N PHE A 19 -11.56 1.22 10.17
CA PHE A 19 -11.78 1.90 11.45
C PHE A 19 -13.23 2.41 11.64
N TRP A 20 -14.09 2.21 10.63
CA TRP A 20 -15.47 2.70 10.64
C TRP A 20 -16.47 1.56 10.90
N SER A 21 -16.48 1.07 12.15
CA SER A 21 -17.41 0.03 12.58
C SER A 21 -18.89 0.48 12.39
N PRO A 22 -19.76 -0.33 11.76
CA PRO A 22 -21.15 0.04 11.47
C PRO A 22 -22.04 0.11 12.70
N ILE A 23 -21.75 -0.69 13.74
CA ILE A 23 -22.56 -0.77 14.95
C ILE A 23 -21.72 -0.39 16.18
N ASN A 24 -22.27 0.43 17.07
CA ASN A 24 -21.62 0.75 18.33
C ASN A 24 -21.75 -0.45 19.29
N GLY A 25 -20.62 -0.99 19.73
CA GLY A 25 -20.57 -2.11 20.67
C GLY A 25 -20.03 -3.41 20.07
N THR A 26 -19.97 -4.44 20.91
CA THR A 26 -19.49 -5.77 20.50
C THR A 26 -20.60 -6.51 19.77
N SER A 27 -20.40 -6.75 18.48
CA SER A 27 -21.38 -7.45 17.63
C SER A 27 -20.66 -8.33 16.62
N TRP A 28 -21.26 -9.49 16.29
CA TRP A 28 -20.80 -10.34 15.21
C TRP A 28 -20.77 -9.62 13.86
N VAL A 29 -21.69 -8.68 13.64
CA VAL A 29 -21.71 -7.84 12.43
C VAL A 29 -20.43 -7.03 12.28
N ASN A 30 -19.91 -6.47 13.38
CA ASN A 30 -18.66 -5.72 13.37
C ASN A 30 -17.47 -6.65 13.05
N ALA A 31 -17.47 -7.88 13.55
CA ALA A 31 -16.42 -8.86 13.26
C ALA A 31 -16.44 -9.26 11.77
N ALA A 32 -17.62 -9.53 11.22
CA ALA A 32 -17.79 -9.84 9.80
C ALA A 32 -17.40 -8.64 8.91
N PHE A 33 -17.82 -7.44 9.27
CA PHE A 33 -17.44 -6.20 8.58
C PHE A 33 -15.91 -5.99 8.58
N LEU A 34 -15.28 -6.15 9.74
CA LEU A 34 -13.83 -6.05 9.87
C LEU A 34 -13.11 -7.08 9.00
N PHE A 35 -13.59 -8.33 9.00
CA PHE A 35 -13.02 -9.39 8.18
C PHE A 35 -13.05 -9.04 6.68
N VAL A 36 -14.22 -8.59 6.18
CA VAL A 36 -14.38 -8.21 4.77
C VAL A 36 -13.52 -6.99 4.42
N THR A 37 -13.52 -5.97 5.28
CA THR A 37 -12.73 -4.75 5.02
C THR A 37 -11.23 -4.99 5.09
N VAL A 38 -10.75 -5.87 5.97
CA VAL A 38 -9.33 -6.27 6.04
C VAL A 38 -8.91 -7.03 4.78
N ILE A 39 -9.73 -7.97 4.30
CA ILE A 39 -9.48 -8.65 3.02
C ILE A 39 -9.42 -7.62 1.89
N GLY A 40 -10.39 -6.73 1.80
CA GLY A 40 -10.43 -5.65 0.82
C GLY A 40 -9.18 -4.75 0.89
N TYR A 41 -8.71 -4.46 2.10
CA TYR A 41 -7.48 -3.70 2.33
C TYR A 41 -6.25 -4.40 1.74
N TYR A 42 -6.05 -5.69 2.02
CA TYR A 42 -4.91 -6.44 1.49
C TYR A 42 -4.96 -6.59 -0.03
N ILE A 43 -6.16 -6.77 -0.60
CA ILE A 43 -6.33 -6.79 -2.06
C ILE A 43 -5.95 -5.43 -2.65
N ALA A 44 -6.49 -4.33 -2.14
CA ALA A 44 -6.18 -2.98 -2.61
C ALA A 44 -4.69 -2.64 -2.43
N LEU A 45 -4.08 -3.05 -1.31
CA LEU A 45 -2.66 -2.89 -1.04
C LEU A 45 -1.81 -3.62 -2.08
N THR A 46 -2.16 -4.87 -2.42
CA THR A 46 -1.46 -5.66 -3.44
C THR A 46 -1.56 -4.98 -4.80
N PHE A 47 -2.74 -4.49 -5.18
CA PHE A 47 -2.93 -3.76 -6.44
C PHE A 47 -2.08 -2.49 -6.53
N TYR A 48 -1.79 -1.83 -5.43
CA TYR A 48 -0.92 -0.66 -5.40
C TYR A 48 0.57 -1.05 -5.33
N CYS A 49 0.94 -1.94 -4.41
CA CYS A 49 2.35 -2.29 -4.13
C CYS A 49 3.01 -3.07 -5.26
N THR A 50 2.28 -3.96 -5.95
CA THR A 50 2.86 -4.79 -7.02
C THR A 50 3.43 -3.94 -8.17
N PRO A 51 2.67 -3.03 -8.81
CA PRO A 51 3.21 -2.19 -9.87
C PRO A 51 4.21 -1.15 -9.35
N TYR A 52 4.08 -0.72 -8.08
CA TYR A 52 5.04 0.18 -7.45
C TYR A 52 6.41 -0.49 -7.28
N ASN A 53 6.46 -1.74 -6.81
CA ASN A 53 7.70 -2.50 -6.65
C ASN A 53 8.34 -2.82 -8.02
N ALA A 54 7.55 -3.15 -9.04
CA ALA A 54 8.04 -3.34 -10.39
C ALA A 54 8.73 -2.06 -10.92
N LEU A 55 8.12 -0.90 -10.70
CA LEU A 55 8.70 0.38 -11.09
C LEU A 55 10.04 0.66 -10.39
N ILE A 56 10.15 0.34 -9.10
CA ILE A 56 11.40 0.51 -8.35
C ILE A 56 12.53 -0.32 -8.96
N ALA A 57 12.23 -1.56 -9.36
CA ALA A 57 13.20 -2.43 -10.01
C ALA A 57 13.69 -1.87 -11.36
N GLU A 58 12.80 -1.22 -12.11
CA GLU A 58 13.13 -0.60 -13.39
C GLU A 58 13.91 0.73 -13.26
N LEU A 59 13.71 1.48 -12.17
CA LEU A 59 14.42 2.74 -11.91
C LEU A 59 15.90 2.56 -11.54
N GLY A 60 16.30 1.39 -11.05
CA GLY A 60 17.66 1.08 -10.61
C GLY A 60 18.49 0.41 -11.71
N HIS A 61 19.06 1.17 -12.65
CA HIS A 61 19.91 0.63 -13.71
C HIS A 61 21.35 0.31 -13.26
N ASP A 62 21.81 0.88 -12.14
CA ASP A 62 23.14 0.68 -11.58
C ASP A 62 23.07 0.34 -10.09
N SER A 63 23.99 -0.50 -9.61
CA SER A 63 24.05 -0.95 -8.21
C SER A 63 24.04 0.22 -7.21
N LYS A 64 24.66 1.35 -7.55
CA LYS A 64 24.67 2.56 -6.71
C LYS A 64 23.29 3.20 -6.64
N GLN A 65 22.55 3.24 -7.75
CA GLN A 65 21.17 3.77 -7.79
C GLN A 65 20.23 2.86 -7.01
N GLN A 66 20.33 1.54 -7.16
CA GLN A 66 19.55 0.57 -6.41
C GLN A 66 19.77 0.72 -4.90
N LEU A 67 21.01 0.90 -4.47
CA LEU A 67 21.33 1.13 -3.06
C LEU A 67 20.70 2.42 -2.54
N THR A 68 20.76 3.50 -3.31
CA THR A 68 20.17 4.80 -2.94
C THR A 68 18.65 4.69 -2.82
N ILE A 69 17.98 4.03 -3.77
CA ILE A 69 16.52 3.81 -3.76
C ILE A 69 16.13 2.96 -2.55
N SER A 70 16.82 1.83 -2.32
CA SER A 70 16.56 0.94 -1.18
C SER A 70 16.73 1.65 0.15
N THR A 71 17.76 2.49 0.27
CA THR A 71 18.00 3.31 1.47
C THR A 71 16.86 4.30 1.69
N ALA A 72 16.41 5.01 0.66
CA ALA A 72 15.29 5.95 0.74
C ALA A 72 13.98 5.24 1.15
N ILE A 73 13.72 4.06 0.61
CA ILE A 73 12.56 3.24 0.97
C ILE A 73 12.62 2.84 2.45
N SER A 74 13.80 2.40 2.93
CA SER A 74 13.99 2.00 4.33
C SER A 74 13.77 3.17 5.29
N PHE A 75 14.26 4.36 4.97
CA PHE A 75 14.00 5.56 5.77
C PHE A 75 12.51 5.93 5.77
N THR A 76 11.84 5.85 4.63
CA THR A 76 10.40 6.13 4.53
C THR A 76 9.59 5.12 5.34
N TRP A 77 9.98 3.85 5.32
CA TRP A 77 9.35 2.80 6.13
C TRP A 77 9.48 3.08 7.62
N VAL A 78 10.69 3.41 8.09
CA VAL A 78 10.93 3.75 9.50
C VAL A 78 10.12 4.99 9.93
N ALA A 79 10.12 6.04 9.10
CA ALA A 79 9.34 7.25 9.36
C ALA A 79 7.84 6.96 9.42
N GLY A 80 7.29 6.17 8.48
CA GLY A 80 5.89 5.77 8.48
C GLY A 80 5.50 4.96 9.72
N THR A 81 6.37 4.04 10.13
CA THR A 81 6.19 3.23 11.34
C THR A 81 6.20 4.11 12.59
N ALA A 82 7.12 5.07 12.69
CA ALA A 82 7.19 6.02 13.81
C ALA A 82 5.89 6.85 13.92
N ILE A 83 5.36 7.34 12.80
CA ILE A 83 4.07 8.06 12.76
C ILE A 83 2.93 7.16 13.26
N ALA A 84 2.91 5.89 12.85
CA ALA A 84 1.91 4.94 13.32
C ALA A 84 1.97 4.70 14.83
N TYR A 85 3.16 4.65 15.42
CA TYR A 85 3.32 4.54 16.88
C TYR A 85 2.88 5.79 17.65
N VAL A 86 2.89 6.96 17.03
CA VAL A 86 2.39 8.22 17.65
C VAL A 86 0.86 8.33 17.57
N ALA A 87 0.20 7.55 16.73
CA ALA A 87 -1.26 7.59 16.57
C ALA A 87 -2.05 7.51 17.91
N PRO A 88 -1.70 6.64 18.89
CA PRO A 88 -2.37 6.61 20.20
C PRO A 88 -2.31 7.93 20.97
N VAL A 89 -1.21 8.66 20.86
CA VAL A 89 -1.06 9.98 21.51
C VAL A 89 -1.97 10.99 20.81
N ILE A 90 -2.07 10.94 19.49
CA ILE A 90 -2.89 11.85 18.70
C ILE A 90 -4.37 11.68 19.04
N TRP A 91 -4.92 10.45 18.95
CA TRP A 91 -6.33 10.27 19.30
C TRP A 91 -6.59 10.52 20.79
N GLY A 92 -5.62 10.22 21.67
CA GLY A 92 -5.71 10.51 23.11
C GLY A 92 -5.98 11.97 23.39
N ALA A 93 -5.37 12.89 22.64
CA ALA A 93 -5.61 14.32 22.74
C ALA A 93 -7.03 14.73 22.30
N PHE A 94 -7.64 14.00 21.37
CA PHE A 94 -9.00 14.28 20.88
C PHE A 94 -10.10 13.63 21.72
N VAL A 95 -9.79 12.62 22.54
CA VAL A 95 -10.78 11.91 23.37
C VAL A 95 -11.63 12.84 24.26
N PRO A 96 -11.08 13.86 24.96
CA PRO A 96 -11.87 14.75 25.79
C PRO A 96 -12.89 15.58 25.02
N MET A 97 -12.63 15.84 23.73
CA MET A 97 -13.46 16.72 22.90
C MET A 97 -14.59 15.98 22.20
N MET A 98 -14.36 14.76 21.73
CA MET A 98 -15.31 14.07 20.84
C MET A 98 -15.57 12.60 21.19
N GLY A 99 -15.03 12.12 22.32
CA GLY A 99 -15.15 10.73 22.75
C GLY A 99 -14.19 9.77 22.03
N ARG A 100 -13.94 8.61 22.66
CA ARG A 100 -12.89 7.67 22.22
C ARG A 100 -13.09 7.13 20.79
N ILE A 101 -14.30 6.71 20.46
CA ILE A 101 -14.58 6.09 19.14
C ILE A 101 -14.42 7.12 18.02
N THR A 102 -14.98 8.31 18.20
CA THR A 102 -14.88 9.39 17.21
C THR A 102 -13.45 9.88 17.05
N ALA A 103 -12.70 10.02 18.15
CA ALA A 103 -11.30 10.42 18.13
C ALA A 103 -10.44 9.45 17.29
N ILE A 104 -10.63 8.14 17.47
CA ILE A 104 -9.93 7.10 16.67
C ILE A 104 -10.31 7.25 15.19
N ARG A 105 -11.61 7.33 14.86
CA ARG A 105 -12.08 7.47 13.48
C ARG A 105 -11.50 8.69 12.78
N VAL A 106 -11.53 9.83 13.44
CA VAL A 106 -10.99 11.10 12.91
C VAL A 106 -9.48 10.99 12.69
N THR A 107 -8.74 10.48 13.66
CA THR A 107 -7.28 10.32 13.55
C THR A 107 -6.91 9.44 12.35
N PHE A 108 -7.52 8.26 12.22
CA PHE A 108 -7.21 7.36 11.09
C PHE A 108 -7.72 7.90 9.74
N THR A 109 -8.80 8.67 9.72
CA THR A 109 -9.24 9.36 8.50
C THR A 109 -8.23 10.41 8.05
N ILE A 110 -7.69 11.20 8.97
CA ILE A 110 -6.64 12.18 8.67
C ILE A 110 -5.37 11.47 8.18
N MET A 111 -4.94 10.41 8.87
CA MET A 111 -3.77 9.62 8.46
C MET A 111 -3.97 8.98 7.08
N ALA A 112 -5.14 8.45 6.79
CA ALA A 112 -5.47 7.90 5.47
C ALA A 112 -5.46 8.98 4.37
N ALA A 113 -5.93 10.18 4.66
CA ALA A 113 -5.88 11.31 3.73
C ALA A 113 -4.43 11.73 3.44
N VAL A 114 -3.58 11.82 4.47
CA VAL A 114 -2.13 12.10 4.29
C VAL A 114 -1.47 10.99 3.49
N ALA A 115 -1.73 9.72 3.82
CA ALA A 115 -1.20 8.57 3.08
C ALA A 115 -1.65 8.58 1.61
N PHE A 116 -2.92 8.93 1.34
CA PHE A 116 -3.43 9.07 -0.03
C PHE A 116 -2.65 10.12 -0.83
N VAL A 117 -2.40 11.29 -0.24
CA VAL A 117 -1.59 12.34 -0.89
C VAL A 117 -0.18 11.82 -1.17
N CYS A 118 0.46 11.16 -0.20
CA CYS A 118 1.79 10.56 -0.38
C CYS A 118 1.79 9.48 -1.49
N MET A 119 0.75 8.64 -1.57
CA MET A 119 0.62 7.62 -2.61
C MET A 119 0.44 8.20 -4.02
N LEU A 120 -0.07 9.43 -4.14
CA LEU A 120 -0.18 10.11 -5.44
C LEU A 120 1.14 10.72 -5.93
N VAL A 121 2.13 10.90 -5.04
CA VAL A 121 3.42 11.51 -5.42
C VAL A 121 4.17 10.68 -6.48
N PRO A 122 4.40 9.36 -6.33
CA PRO A 122 5.12 8.58 -7.33
C PRO A 122 4.49 8.61 -8.73
N PRO A 123 3.18 8.38 -8.91
CA PRO A 123 2.56 8.38 -10.23
C PRO A 123 2.40 9.77 -10.86
N LEU A 124 2.63 10.83 -10.09
CA LEU A 124 2.65 12.21 -10.60
C LEU A 124 4.07 12.68 -10.91
N ALA A 125 5.06 12.30 -10.09
CA ALA A 125 6.44 12.72 -10.23
C ALA A 125 7.21 11.94 -11.30
N ILE A 126 6.91 10.64 -11.48
CA ILE A 126 7.65 9.76 -12.37
C ILE A 126 6.92 9.66 -13.72
N ARG A 127 7.60 10.06 -14.80
CA ARG A 127 7.13 9.87 -16.18
C ARG A 127 7.60 8.50 -16.66
N GLU A 128 6.69 7.55 -16.77
CA GLU A 128 6.93 6.17 -17.20
C GLU A 128 7.70 6.08 -18.54
N LYS A 129 7.39 6.99 -19.47
CA LYS A 129 8.00 7.00 -20.79
C LYS A 129 9.53 7.26 -20.80
N ASP A 130 10.04 7.84 -19.73
CA ASP A 130 11.46 8.23 -19.66
C ASP A 130 12.34 7.11 -19.09
N TYR A 131 11.73 6.09 -18.46
CA TYR A 131 12.44 5.04 -17.71
C TYR A 131 12.13 3.62 -18.16
N VAL A 132 10.99 3.40 -18.82
CA VAL A 132 10.53 2.05 -19.19
C VAL A 132 10.81 1.79 -20.65
N ASN A 133 11.84 0.98 -20.93
CA ASN A 133 12.11 0.36 -22.22
C ASN A 133 11.42 -1.02 -22.34
N SER A 134 10.19 -1.15 -21.80
CA SER A 134 9.46 -2.41 -21.90
C SER A 134 8.98 -2.65 -23.33
N GLN A 135 9.60 -3.60 -24.00
CA GLN A 135 8.98 -4.22 -25.18
C GLN A 135 7.84 -5.11 -24.69
N PRO A 136 6.66 -5.05 -25.33
CA PRO A 136 5.57 -5.94 -24.97
C PRO A 136 6.04 -7.38 -25.12
N THR A 137 6.03 -8.12 -24.01
CA THR A 137 6.37 -9.53 -24.00
C THR A 137 5.31 -10.26 -24.82
N SER A 138 5.72 -10.91 -25.90
CA SER A 138 4.83 -11.71 -26.77
C SER A 138 4.47 -13.07 -26.14
N GLU A 139 5.00 -13.38 -24.96
CA GLU A 139 4.78 -14.65 -24.29
C GLU A 139 3.45 -14.67 -23.54
N SER A 140 2.72 -15.76 -23.69
CA SER A 140 1.48 -16.00 -22.95
C SER A 140 1.77 -16.13 -21.46
N THR A 141 0.90 -15.57 -20.61
CA THR A 141 1.00 -15.67 -19.13
C THR A 141 1.14 -17.12 -18.65
N ILE A 142 0.50 -18.06 -19.35
CA ILE A 142 0.58 -19.50 -19.05
C ILE A 142 1.96 -20.07 -19.35
N GLU A 143 2.59 -19.61 -20.42
CA GLU A 143 3.94 -20.03 -20.82
C GLU A 143 5.00 -19.51 -19.84
N SER A 144 4.89 -18.26 -19.41
CA SER A 144 5.76 -17.68 -18.37
C SER A 144 5.63 -18.40 -17.04
N LEU A 145 4.41 -18.77 -16.62
CA LEU A 145 4.19 -19.60 -15.43
C LEU A 145 4.83 -20.97 -15.56
N LYS A 146 4.67 -21.63 -16.71
CA LYS A 146 5.25 -22.96 -16.95
C LYS A 146 6.77 -22.93 -16.95
N GLN A 147 7.39 -21.88 -17.51
CA GLN A 147 8.84 -21.67 -17.47
C GLN A 147 9.32 -21.44 -16.02
N THR A 148 8.65 -20.58 -15.26
CA THR A 148 8.98 -20.28 -13.86
C THR A 148 8.94 -21.54 -12.98
N PHE A 149 7.88 -22.35 -13.09
CA PHE A 149 7.77 -23.61 -12.35
C PHE A 149 8.64 -24.73 -12.90
N GLY A 150 9.09 -24.63 -14.16
CA GLY A 150 10.03 -25.54 -14.80
C GLY A 150 11.50 -25.27 -14.44
N ASP A 151 11.80 -24.07 -13.97
CA ASP A 151 13.15 -23.68 -13.58
C ASP A 151 13.61 -24.39 -12.30
N GLY A 152 14.70 -25.15 -12.41
CA GLY A 152 15.25 -25.93 -11.30
C GLY A 152 15.80 -25.06 -10.17
N GLU A 153 16.28 -23.85 -10.45
CA GLU A 153 16.77 -22.93 -9.43
C GLU A 153 15.58 -22.30 -8.64
N PHE A 154 14.51 -21.94 -9.32
CA PHE A 154 13.30 -21.46 -8.66
C PHE A 154 12.68 -22.53 -7.71
N ARG A 155 12.66 -23.80 -8.13
CA ARG A 155 12.17 -24.90 -7.31
C ARG A 155 13.01 -25.19 -6.06
N LYS A 156 14.29 -24.81 -6.03
CA LYS A 156 15.14 -24.93 -4.84
C LYS A 156 14.91 -23.79 -3.84
N PHE A 157 14.34 -22.67 -4.31
CA PHE A 157 14.09 -21.47 -3.49
C PHE A 157 12.72 -21.49 -2.80
N VAL A 158 11.74 -22.23 -3.33
CA VAL A 158 10.38 -22.40 -2.81
C VAL A 158 10.27 -23.71 -2.03
#